data_1155f2abc2cbda9cf93340a439a8235b
#
_entry.id   1155f2abc2cbda9cf93340a439a8235b
#
_cell.length_a   1.000
_cell.length_b   1.000
_cell.length_c   1.000
_cell.angle_alpha   90.00
_cell.angle_beta   90.00
_cell.angle_gamma   90.00
#
_symmetry.space_group_name_H-M   'P 1'
#
loop_
_entity.id
_entity.type
_entity.pdbx_description
1 polymer ?
#
loop_
_entity_poly.entity_id
_entity_poly.type
_entity_poly.pdbx_seq_one_letter_code
_entity_poly.pdbx_strand_id
1 'polypeptide(L)'
;HNLDSIVKGLVEEQGNTERYGFCTDDKHIEDIRSEGHISYNIRRSIELGLTPIQAYKMASTHPASCYGLKHLGAIAPGYSANLVILNDEQRVDIHEVFYKGKPIERVLVREEKVVPAELLHTINIGAFTKEKLDVFVEGPQAIINIVPGQIVTQKTVEEVPVENGLFKPNAEYNKITCIERYKASGRNGVGILKGFNLKNGAIASSFAHDSHNLIVVGDNDADMMVAIERIREIGGGYVIASEGKVVEELALEVMGLITNRPHEEVDAKVAKMKDIAYGMGVPKGLDPFINLSFLALTVIPEIRITTTGVMEF
;
A
#
# COMPACT_ATOMS: atom_id res chain seq x y z
N HIS A 1 -2.72 -2.23 -11.12
CA HIS A 1 -1.51 -2.54 -11.92
C HIS A 1 -1.80 -3.52 -13.07
N ASN A 2 -2.70 -4.47 -12.93
CA ASN A 2 -2.92 -5.52 -13.93
C ASN A 2 -4.09 -5.27 -14.90
N LEU A 3 -4.81 -4.15 -14.78
CA LEU A 3 -5.99 -3.83 -15.56
C LEU A 3 -5.72 -3.93 -17.08
N ASP A 4 -4.70 -3.24 -17.55
CA ASP A 4 -4.37 -3.16 -18.97
C ASP A 4 -4.04 -4.54 -19.57
N SER A 5 -3.24 -5.34 -18.85
CA SER A 5 -2.85 -6.68 -19.32
C SER A 5 -4.03 -7.62 -19.39
N ILE A 6 -4.89 -7.63 -18.37
CA ILE A 6 -6.08 -8.51 -18.32
C ILE A 6 -7.08 -8.09 -19.40
N VAL A 7 -7.37 -6.79 -19.52
CA VAL A 7 -8.34 -6.31 -20.51
C VAL A 7 -7.87 -6.54 -21.95
N LYS A 8 -6.58 -6.31 -22.25
CA LYS A 8 -6.01 -6.61 -23.57
C LYS A 8 -6.16 -8.09 -23.91
N GLY A 9 -5.81 -8.99 -22.99
CA GLY A 9 -6.00 -10.43 -23.21
C GLY A 9 -7.47 -10.80 -23.43
N LEU A 10 -8.41 -10.21 -22.69
CA LEU A 10 -9.84 -10.42 -22.89
C LEU A 10 -10.32 -9.97 -24.26
N VAL A 11 -9.82 -8.85 -24.77
CA VAL A 11 -10.18 -8.31 -26.09
C VAL A 11 -9.57 -9.16 -27.20
N GLU A 12 -8.29 -9.51 -27.10
CA GLU A 12 -7.56 -10.32 -28.09
C GLU A 12 -8.17 -11.72 -28.24
N GLU A 13 -8.54 -12.35 -27.13
CA GLU A 13 -9.14 -13.68 -27.12
C GLU A 13 -10.67 -13.69 -27.36
N GLN A 14 -11.29 -12.51 -27.51
CA GLN A 14 -12.75 -12.36 -27.54
C GLN A 14 -13.41 -13.03 -26.31
N GLY A 15 -12.77 -12.91 -25.17
CA GLY A 15 -13.10 -13.64 -23.96
C GLY A 15 -14.45 -13.24 -23.36
N ASN A 16 -15.06 -14.17 -22.64
CA ASN A 16 -16.28 -13.91 -21.90
C ASN A 16 -15.98 -13.10 -20.61
N THR A 17 -16.58 -11.92 -20.49
CA THR A 17 -16.40 -11.01 -19.35
C THR A 17 -17.25 -11.35 -18.12
N GLU A 18 -18.17 -12.33 -18.18
CA GLU A 18 -19.16 -12.61 -17.13
C GLU A 18 -18.56 -12.96 -15.75
N ARG A 19 -17.33 -13.50 -15.74
CA ARG A 19 -16.62 -13.85 -14.50
C ARG A 19 -15.65 -12.81 -14.02
N TYR A 20 -15.63 -11.64 -14.65
CA TYR A 20 -14.73 -10.55 -14.28
C TYR A 20 -15.49 -9.42 -13.62
N GLY A 21 -14.94 -8.88 -12.55
CA GLY A 21 -15.42 -7.69 -11.88
C GLY A 21 -14.26 -6.74 -11.61
N PHE A 22 -14.52 -5.43 -11.63
CA PHE A 22 -13.50 -4.45 -11.30
C PHE A 22 -13.36 -4.29 -9.79
N CYS A 23 -12.11 -4.18 -9.34
CA CYS A 23 -11.74 -3.59 -8.06
C CYS A 23 -10.56 -2.64 -8.28
N THR A 24 -10.31 -1.74 -7.35
CA THR A 24 -9.20 -0.79 -7.43
C THR A 24 -8.01 -1.23 -6.61
N ASP A 25 -8.24 -2.10 -5.63
CA ASP A 25 -7.23 -2.53 -4.66
C ASP A 25 -6.56 -1.32 -3.98
N ASP A 26 -5.27 -1.35 -3.69
CA ASP A 26 -4.54 -0.24 -3.08
C ASP A 26 -4.39 0.94 -4.06
N LYS A 27 -5.30 1.87 -3.98
CA LYS A 27 -5.28 3.08 -4.78
C LYS A 27 -5.17 4.31 -3.88
N HIS A 28 -4.13 5.11 -4.09
CA HIS A 28 -3.95 6.34 -3.34
C HIS A 28 -5.05 7.38 -3.60
N ILE A 29 -5.26 8.28 -2.66
CA ILE A 29 -6.19 9.41 -2.79
C ILE A 29 -5.81 10.28 -4.00
N GLU A 30 -4.51 10.50 -4.25
CA GLU A 30 -3.98 11.22 -5.40
C GLU A 30 -4.47 10.60 -6.73
N ASP A 31 -4.37 9.27 -6.85
CA ASP A 31 -4.80 8.55 -8.05
C ASP A 31 -6.33 8.62 -8.20
N ILE A 32 -7.08 8.47 -7.11
CA ILE A 32 -8.54 8.57 -7.13
C ILE A 32 -8.97 9.96 -7.60
N ARG A 33 -8.28 10.99 -7.14
CA ARG A 33 -8.58 12.38 -7.51
C ARG A 33 -8.21 12.71 -8.96
N SER A 34 -7.08 12.22 -9.44
CA SER A 34 -6.55 12.54 -10.78
C SER A 34 -7.22 11.75 -11.88
N GLU A 35 -7.54 10.49 -11.68
CA GLU A 35 -8.05 9.60 -12.72
C GLU A 35 -9.40 8.94 -12.39
N GLY A 36 -9.83 8.96 -11.14
CA GLY A 36 -11.06 8.35 -10.66
C GLY A 36 -10.85 6.98 -10.01
N HIS A 37 -11.91 6.45 -9.42
CA HIS A 37 -11.94 5.13 -8.78
C HIS A 37 -12.34 4.04 -9.78
N ILE A 38 -13.49 3.36 -9.61
CA ILE A 38 -14.02 2.38 -10.58
C ILE A 38 -14.35 3.03 -11.94
N SER A 39 -14.68 4.31 -11.97
CA SER A 39 -14.89 5.07 -13.21
C SER A 39 -13.66 5.06 -14.12
N TYR A 40 -12.46 5.11 -13.55
CA TYR A 40 -11.22 4.92 -14.30
C TYR A 40 -11.14 3.53 -14.95
N ASN A 41 -11.42 2.47 -14.18
CA ASN A 41 -11.35 1.11 -14.69
C ASN A 41 -12.32 0.89 -15.86
N ILE A 42 -13.54 1.44 -15.78
CA ILE A 42 -14.53 1.40 -16.85
C ILE A 42 -13.99 2.11 -18.10
N ARG A 43 -13.61 3.38 -17.95
CA ARG A 43 -13.10 4.21 -19.05
C ARG A 43 -11.90 3.56 -19.73
N ARG A 44 -10.92 3.14 -18.93
CA ARG A 44 -9.70 2.52 -19.44
C ARG A 44 -9.97 1.22 -20.18
N SER A 45 -10.91 0.42 -19.72
CA SER A 45 -11.28 -0.83 -20.39
C SER A 45 -11.99 -0.59 -21.71
N ILE A 46 -12.80 0.47 -21.82
CA ILE A 46 -13.42 0.87 -23.08
C ILE A 46 -12.34 1.37 -24.07
N GLU A 47 -11.40 2.18 -23.63
CA GLU A 47 -10.25 2.62 -24.43
C GLU A 47 -9.41 1.44 -24.96
N LEU A 48 -9.32 0.36 -24.21
CA LEU A 48 -8.60 -0.87 -24.57
C LEU A 48 -9.40 -1.80 -25.47
N GLY A 49 -10.67 -1.51 -25.76
CA GLY A 49 -11.49 -2.21 -26.74
C GLY A 49 -12.68 -3.01 -26.21
N LEU A 50 -12.97 -2.98 -24.90
CA LEU A 50 -14.25 -3.51 -24.41
C LEU A 50 -15.41 -2.59 -24.84
N THR A 51 -16.58 -3.19 -25.08
CA THR A 51 -17.79 -2.39 -25.27
C THR A 51 -18.20 -1.73 -23.94
N PRO A 52 -18.85 -0.54 -23.97
CA PRO A 52 -19.38 0.10 -22.76
C PRO A 52 -20.22 -0.86 -21.91
N ILE A 53 -21.11 -1.63 -22.53
CA ILE A 53 -21.97 -2.58 -21.83
C ILE A 53 -21.15 -3.62 -21.05
N GLN A 54 -20.10 -4.19 -21.64
CA GLN A 54 -19.20 -5.13 -20.96
C GLN A 54 -18.53 -4.47 -19.74
N ALA A 55 -17.93 -3.29 -19.94
CA ALA A 55 -17.24 -2.58 -18.88
C ALA A 55 -18.18 -2.19 -17.73
N TYR A 56 -19.39 -1.68 -18.01
CA TYR A 56 -20.37 -1.35 -16.97
C TYR A 56 -20.89 -2.60 -16.22
N LYS A 57 -21.08 -3.73 -16.90
CA LYS A 57 -21.43 -4.99 -16.23
C LYS A 57 -20.33 -5.44 -15.28
N MET A 58 -19.06 -5.33 -15.66
CA MET A 58 -17.92 -5.64 -14.80
C MET A 58 -17.82 -4.70 -13.57
N ALA A 59 -18.44 -3.52 -13.63
CA ALA A 59 -18.50 -2.59 -12.50
C ALA A 59 -19.78 -2.70 -11.64
N SER A 60 -20.78 -3.45 -12.09
CA SER A 60 -22.10 -3.46 -11.46
C SER A 60 -22.68 -4.87 -11.29
N THR A 61 -23.23 -5.44 -12.36
CA THR A 61 -23.95 -6.71 -12.34
C THR A 61 -23.06 -7.88 -11.91
N HIS A 62 -21.83 -7.95 -12.41
CA HIS A 62 -20.93 -9.07 -12.13
C HIS A 62 -20.46 -9.08 -10.68
N PRO A 63 -19.96 -7.97 -10.08
CA PRO A 63 -19.64 -7.92 -8.65
C PRO A 63 -20.88 -8.19 -7.79
N ALA A 64 -22.03 -7.63 -8.12
CA ALA A 64 -23.26 -7.87 -7.36
C ALA A 64 -23.63 -9.35 -7.35
N SER A 65 -23.51 -10.03 -8.48
CA SER A 65 -23.75 -11.48 -8.60
C SER A 65 -22.72 -12.29 -7.82
N CYS A 66 -21.44 -11.94 -7.93
CA CYS A 66 -20.35 -12.61 -7.23
C CYS A 66 -20.51 -12.59 -5.72
N TYR A 67 -20.90 -11.44 -5.16
CA TYR A 67 -21.10 -11.26 -3.71
C TYR A 67 -22.52 -11.52 -3.24
N GLY A 68 -23.41 -12.02 -4.09
CA GLY A 68 -24.80 -12.34 -3.73
C GLY A 68 -25.66 -11.11 -3.35
N LEU A 69 -25.36 -9.95 -3.89
CA LEU A 69 -26.07 -8.69 -3.65
C LEU A 69 -27.36 -8.62 -4.46
N LYS A 70 -28.41 -9.32 -4.02
CA LYS A 70 -29.64 -9.63 -4.79
C LYS A 70 -30.45 -8.40 -5.24
N HIS A 71 -30.23 -7.22 -4.67
CA HIS A 71 -31.01 -6.01 -4.95
C HIS A 71 -30.13 -4.84 -5.45
N LEU A 72 -28.95 -5.16 -5.97
CA LEU A 72 -27.96 -4.19 -6.49
C LEU A 72 -27.44 -4.64 -7.88
N GLY A 73 -26.79 -3.72 -8.56
CA GLY A 73 -26.06 -3.99 -9.80
C GLY A 73 -26.89 -3.93 -11.08
N ALA A 74 -28.20 -3.70 -11.01
CA ALA A 74 -29.06 -3.52 -12.18
C ALA A 74 -30.22 -2.55 -11.90
N ILE A 75 -30.82 -2.03 -12.96
CA ILE A 75 -32.06 -1.23 -12.88
C ILE A 75 -33.21 -2.21 -13.15
N ALA A 76 -33.89 -2.62 -12.07
CA ALA A 76 -35.00 -3.56 -12.14
C ALA A 76 -36.00 -3.34 -10.99
N PRO A 77 -37.27 -3.76 -11.14
CA PRO A 77 -38.22 -3.72 -10.04
C PRO A 77 -37.72 -4.46 -8.79
N GLY A 78 -37.82 -3.81 -7.62
CA GLY A 78 -37.32 -4.36 -6.36
C GLY A 78 -35.85 -4.15 -6.08
N TYR A 79 -35.09 -3.55 -7.01
CA TYR A 79 -33.69 -3.16 -6.79
C TYR A 79 -33.58 -1.79 -6.14
N SER A 80 -32.53 -1.60 -5.38
CA SER A 80 -32.20 -0.29 -4.80
C SER A 80 -31.87 0.70 -5.90
N ALA A 81 -32.46 1.89 -5.83
CA ALA A 81 -32.21 2.95 -6.81
C ALA A 81 -30.86 3.64 -6.55
N ASN A 82 -29.78 2.88 -6.64
CA ASN A 82 -28.40 3.38 -6.68
C ASN A 82 -28.03 3.53 -8.15
N LEU A 83 -28.10 4.74 -8.66
CA LEU A 83 -28.06 5.04 -10.08
C LEU A 83 -26.97 6.06 -10.38
N VAL A 84 -26.36 5.92 -11.57
CA VAL A 84 -25.47 6.93 -12.12
C VAL A 84 -26.04 7.36 -13.46
N ILE A 85 -26.27 8.64 -13.63
CA ILE A 85 -26.66 9.24 -14.91
C ILE A 85 -25.39 9.76 -15.59
N LEU A 86 -25.20 9.42 -16.84
CA LEU A 86 -24.03 9.80 -17.63
C LEU A 86 -24.40 10.76 -18.74
N ASN A 87 -23.56 11.76 -18.99
CA ASN A 87 -23.61 12.57 -20.21
C ASN A 87 -23.01 11.79 -21.40
N ASP A 88 -21.96 10.99 -21.14
CA ASP A 88 -21.27 10.20 -22.14
C ASP A 88 -20.84 8.85 -21.55
N GLU A 89 -21.33 7.75 -22.14
CA GLU A 89 -21.08 6.41 -21.66
C GLU A 89 -19.67 5.92 -21.97
N GLN A 90 -19.03 6.40 -23.03
CA GLN A 90 -17.69 5.97 -23.41
C GLN A 90 -16.61 6.65 -22.56
N ARG A 91 -16.84 7.93 -22.24
CA ARG A 91 -15.93 8.73 -21.40
C ARG A 91 -16.20 8.57 -19.92
N VAL A 92 -17.30 7.92 -19.55
CA VAL A 92 -17.78 7.83 -18.16
C VAL A 92 -17.97 9.22 -17.56
N ASP A 93 -18.57 10.13 -18.37
CA ASP A 93 -18.87 11.48 -17.93
C ASP A 93 -20.12 11.48 -17.05
N ILE A 94 -19.92 11.60 -15.73
CA ILE A 94 -20.97 11.47 -14.72
C ILE A 94 -21.72 12.79 -14.61
N HIS A 95 -23.03 12.76 -14.92
CA HIS A 95 -23.93 13.88 -14.73
C HIS A 95 -24.46 13.94 -13.29
N GLU A 96 -25.02 12.84 -12.78
CA GLU A 96 -25.62 12.80 -11.46
C GLU A 96 -25.55 11.40 -10.85
N VAL A 97 -25.45 11.32 -9.52
CA VAL A 97 -25.41 10.08 -8.76
C VAL A 97 -26.58 10.05 -7.77
N PHE A 98 -27.28 8.92 -7.71
CA PHE A 98 -28.36 8.67 -6.76
C PHE A 98 -27.99 7.54 -5.81
N TYR A 99 -28.27 7.73 -4.55
CA TYR A 99 -28.21 6.70 -3.52
C TYR A 99 -29.60 6.49 -2.91
N LYS A 100 -30.12 5.27 -3.10
CA LYS A 100 -31.48 4.91 -2.66
C LYS A 100 -32.55 5.90 -3.14
N GLY A 101 -32.44 6.32 -4.39
CA GLY A 101 -33.39 7.24 -5.04
C GLY A 101 -33.25 8.73 -4.68
N LYS A 102 -32.21 9.09 -3.93
CA LYS A 102 -31.93 10.49 -3.56
C LYS A 102 -30.61 10.96 -4.21
N PRO A 103 -30.56 12.18 -4.75
CA PRO A 103 -29.30 12.77 -5.22
C PRO A 103 -28.22 12.69 -4.14
N ILE A 104 -26.99 12.34 -4.52
CA ILE A 104 -25.90 12.04 -3.55
C ILE A 104 -25.56 13.26 -2.69
N GLU A 105 -25.64 14.48 -3.22
CA GLU A 105 -25.35 15.72 -2.48
C GLU A 105 -26.30 15.92 -1.29
N ARG A 106 -27.51 15.34 -1.35
CA ARG A 106 -28.50 15.40 -0.25
C ARG A 106 -28.29 14.31 0.80
N VAL A 107 -27.42 13.35 0.53
CA VAL A 107 -27.16 12.18 1.39
C VAL A 107 -25.82 12.26 2.08
N LEU A 108 -24.84 12.95 1.47
CA LEU A 108 -23.51 13.15 2.04
C LEU A 108 -23.61 14.11 3.24
N VAL A 109 -23.81 13.53 4.42
CA VAL A 109 -23.66 14.25 5.68
C VAL A 109 -22.29 13.86 6.23
N ARG A 110 -21.40 14.84 6.40
CA ARG A 110 -20.16 14.64 7.17
C ARG A 110 -20.56 14.58 8.65
N GLU A 111 -20.71 13.39 9.17
CA GLU A 111 -20.75 13.18 10.61
C GLU A 111 -19.32 13.06 11.13
N GLU A 112 -18.93 13.94 12.04
CA GLU A 112 -17.72 13.74 12.83
C GLU A 112 -17.93 12.52 13.73
N LYS A 113 -17.30 11.41 13.38
CA LYS A 113 -17.33 10.20 14.23
C LYS A 113 -16.20 10.28 15.23
N VAL A 114 -16.54 10.20 16.49
CA VAL A 114 -15.54 10.03 17.57
C VAL A 114 -14.92 8.64 17.41
N VAL A 115 -13.61 8.60 17.31
CA VAL A 115 -12.87 7.33 17.27
C VAL A 115 -12.89 6.72 18.68
N PRO A 116 -13.32 5.46 18.84
CA PRO A 116 -13.26 4.77 20.11
C PRO A 116 -11.81 4.70 20.64
N ALA A 117 -11.62 4.95 21.93
CA ALA A 117 -10.28 5.03 22.53
C ALA A 117 -9.47 3.73 22.39
N GLU A 118 -10.16 2.59 22.39
CA GLU A 118 -9.56 1.26 22.19
C GLU A 118 -8.94 1.03 20.79
N LEU A 119 -9.28 1.87 19.82
CA LEU A 119 -8.71 1.83 18.47
C LEU A 119 -7.48 2.74 18.33
N LEU A 120 -7.16 3.49 19.37
CA LEU A 120 -5.96 4.34 19.42
C LEU A 120 -4.83 3.62 20.17
N HIS A 121 -3.59 4.05 19.95
CA HIS A 121 -2.40 3.53 20.64
C HIS A 121 -2.23 2.00 20.52
N THR A 122 -2.43 1.46 19.33
CA THR A 122 -2.34 0.02 19.05
C THR A 122 -0.92 -0.45 18.66
N ILE A 123 0.09 0.42 18.77
CA ILE A 123 1.49 0.08 18.48
C ILE A 123 2.18 -0.43 19.76
N ASN A 124 2.20 -1.73 19.93
CA ASN A 124 2.75 -2.43 21.11
C ASN A 124 3.99 -3.25 20.75
N ILE A 125 5.07 -2.57 20.38
CA ILE A 125 6.38 -3.16 20.12
C ILE A 125 7.16 -3.33 21.42
N GLY A 126 7.29 -4.34 22.10
CA GLY A 126 8.07 -4.48 23.35
C GLY A 126 9.37 -3.64 23.40
N ALA A 127 10.24 -3.91 24.34
CA ALA A 127 11.55 -3.26 24.39
C ALA A 127 12.33 -3.55 23.09
N PHE A 128 12.71 -2.49 22.38
CA PHE A 128 13.45 -2.59 21.13
C PHE A 128 14.77 -1.84 21.25
N THR A 129 15.88 -2.55 21.02
CA THR A 129 17.23 -1.99 21.11
C THR A 129 17.94 -2.11 19.77
N LYS A 130 19.01 -1.36 19.61
CA LYS A 130 19.78 -1.31 18.35
C LYS A 130 20.31 -2.69 17.93
N GLU A 131 20.71 -3.51 18.91
CA GLU A 131 21.27 -4.85 18.69
C GLU A 131 20.26 -5.79 18.00
N LYS A 132 18.98 -5.48 18.07
CA LYS A 132 17.93 -6.21 17.33
C LYS A 132 17.95 -5.96 15.83
N LEU A 133 18.71 -4.98 15.38
CA LEU A 133 18.96 -4.71 13.96
C LEU A 133 20.23 -5.40 13.44
N ASP A 134 20.99 -6.09 14.28
CA ASP A 134 22.23 -6.77 13.88
C ASP A 134 21.94 -7.93 12.93
N VAL A 135 22.71 -8.00 11.84
CA VAL A 135 22.76 -9.11 10.91
C VAL A 135 24.19 -9.64 10.90
N PHE A 136 24.40 -10.81 11.49
CA PHE A 136 25.71 -11.49 11.46
C PHE A 136 25.94 -12.08 10.06
N VAL A 137 27.17 -11.88 9.54
CA VAL A 137 27.53 -12.30 8.19
C VAL A 137 28.70 -13.27 8.23
N GLU A 138 28.46 -14.50 7.79
CA GLU A 138 29.46 -15.56 7.67
C GLU A 138 29.67 -16.02 6.21
N GLY A 139 29.37 -15.17 5.24
CA GLY A 139 29.48 -15.47 3.80
C GLY A 139 28.36 -14.82 3.00
N PRO A 140 28.12 -15.26 1.76
CA PRO A 140 27.07 -14.67 0.92
C PRO A 140 25.69 -14.71 1.58
N GLN A 141 24.93 -13.63 1.47
CA GLN A 141 23.63 -13.46 2.11
C GLN A 141 22.49 -13.51 1.09
N ALA A 142 21.34 -14.00 1.51
CA ALA A 142 20.11 -13.92 0.74
C ALA A 142 19.59 -12.47 0.71
N ILE A 143 19.40 -11.93 -0.48
CA ILE A 143 19.00 -10.54 -0.72
C ILE A 143 17.56 -10.51 -1.25
N ILE A 144 16.75 -9.65 -0.67
CA ILE A 144 15.42 -9.30 -1.20
C ILE A 144 15.62 -8.23 -2.29
N ASN A 145 15.47 -8.60 -3.56
CA ASN A 145 15.59 -7.65 -4.67
C ASN A 145 14.21 -7.16 -5.10
N ILE A 146 14.03 -5.84 -5.15
CA ILE A 146 12.85 -5.22 -5.73
C ILE A 146 12.92 -5.34 -7.24
N VAL A 147 11.83 -5.81 -7.85
CA VAL A 147 11.67 -5.83 -9.31
C VAL A 147 10.94 -4.57 -9.74
N PRO A 148 11.58 -3.69 -10.54
CA PRO A 148 10.97 -2.43 -10.95
C PRO A 148 9.59 -2.62 -11.61
N GLY A 149 8.60 -1.83 -11.18
CA GLY A 149 7.23 -1.84 -11.73
C GLY A 149 6.40 -3.08 -11.35
N GLN A 150 6.88 -3.92 -10.43
CA GLN A 150 6.17 -5.13 -9.98
C GLN A 150 6.10 -5.20 -8.45
N ILE A 151 5.17 -6.00 -7.95
CA ILE A 151 5.03 -6.29 -6.50
C ILE A 151 5.78 -7.55 -6.08
N VAL A 152 6.23 -8.37 -7.03
CA VAL A 152 7.08 -9.54 -6.77
C VAL A 152 8.50 -9.09 -6.41
N THR A 153 9.20 -9.93 -5.66
CA THR A 153 10.63 -9.76 -5.41
C THR A 153 11.40 -10.91 -6.03
N GLN A 154 12.69 -10.75 -6.17
CA GLN A 154 13.61 -11.78 -6.64
C GLN A 154 14.66 -12.05 -5.59
N LYS A 155 14.99 -13.33 -5.37
CA LYS A 155 16.09 -13.73 -4.50
C LYS A 155 17.40 -13.74 -5.27
N THR A 156 18.43 -13.10 -4.71
CA THR A 156 19.83 -13.35 -5.07
C THR A 156 20.63 -13.72 -3.83
N VAL A 157 21.80 -14.30 -4.04
CA VAL A 157 22.76 -14.61 -2.96
C VAL A 157 24.06 -13.88 -3.30
N GLU A 158 24.42 -12.92 -2.47
CA GLU A 158 25.52 -11.97 -2.79
C GLU A 158 26.44 -11.76 -1.58
N GLU A 159 27.71 -11.47 -1.85
CA GLU A 159 28.61 -10.88 -0.85
C GLU A 159 28.14 -9.46 -0.53
N VAL A 160 28.06 -9.10 0.74
CA VAL A 160 27.58 -7.81 1.21
C VAL A 160 28.64 -7.09 2.03
N PRO A 161 28.58 -5.76 2.16
CA PRO A 161 29.50 -5.02 3.01
C PRO A 161 29.42 -5.47 4.47
N VAL A 162 30.58 -5.75 5.07
CA VAL A 162 30.71 -6.24 6.44
C VAL A 162 31.67 -5.36 7.24
N GLU A 163 31.30 -5.05 8.47
CA GLU A 163 32.18 -4.39 9.44
C GLU A 163 32.06 -5.09 10.79
N ASN A 164 33.17 -5.55 11.35
CA ASN A 164 33.22 -6.31 12.62
C ASN A 164 32.30 -7.56 12.65
N GLY A 165 32.15 -8.25 11.52
CA GLY A 165 31.28 -9.45 11.43
C GLY A 165 29.80 -9.16 11.26
N LEU A 166 29.41 -7.89 11.20
CA LEU A 166 28.03 -7.44 10.99
C LEU A 166 27.84 -6.83 9.61
N PHE A 167 26.66 -7.02 9.03
CA PHE A 167 26.27 -6.35 7.81
C PHE A 167 26.28 -4.83 8.00
N LYS A 168 27.00 -4.14 7.11
CA LYS A 168 27.04 -2.69 7.06
C LYS A 168 26.14 -2.17 5.94
N PRO A 169 24.94 -1.65 6.27
CA PRO A 169 24.04 -1.14 5.26
C PRO A 169 24.61 0.10 4.57
N ASN A 170 24.20 0.28 3.32
CA ASN A 170 24.53 1.43 2.48
C ASN A 170 23.40 1.70 1.48
N ALA A 171 23.63 2.61 0.53
CA ALA A 171 22.61 2.97 -0.47
C ALA A 171 22.22 1.82 -1.43
N GLU A 172 23.12 0.90 -1.73
CA GLU A 172 22.85 -0.25 -2.61
C GLU A 172 22.15 -1.37 -1.85
N TYR A 173 22.67 -1.67 -0.66
CA TYR A 173 22.16 -2.69 0.24
C TYR A 173 21.58 -2.02 1.48
N ASN A 174 20.27 -1.76 1.47
CA ASN A 174 19.59 -1.24 2.64
C ASN A 174 19.31 -2.36 3.64
N LYS A 175 19.25 -2.03 4.92
CA LYS A 175 18.74 -2.91 5.97
C LYS A 175 17.22 -2.80 6.02
N ILE A 176 16.52 -3.91 6.17
CA ILE A 176 15.07 -3.96 6.36
C ILE A 176 14.73 -4.76 7.60
N THR A 177 13.77 -4.33 8.38
CA THR A 177 13.25 -5.09 9.53
C THR A 177 11.72 -5.09 9.55
N CYS A 178 11.15 -6.21 9.99
CA CYS A 178 9.73 -6.36 10.26
C CYS A 178 9.54 -6.68 11.75
N ILE A 179 8.86 -5.81 12.49
CA ILE A 179 8.74 -5.84 13.95
C ILE A 179 7.29 -6.14 14.34
N GLU A 180 7.08 -7.14 15.19
CA GLU A 180 5.77 -7.46 15.74
C GLU A 180 5.27 -6.28 16.61
N ARG A 181 4.04 -5.79 16.34
CA ARG A 181 3.53 -4.56 16.97
C ARG A 181 2.24 -4.71 17.78
N TYR A 182 1.76 -5.92 18.01
CA TYR A 182 0.47 -6.14 18.67
C TYR A 182 0.60 -6.61 20.11
N LYS A 183 1.53 -7.52 20.38
CA LYS A 183 1.62 -8.27 21.64
C LYS A 183 2.83 -7.93 22.49
N ALA A 184 3.60 -6.91 22.09
CA ALA A 184 4.86 -6.55 22.75
C ALA A 184 5.80 -7.76 22.94
N SER A 185 5.78 -8.71 22.01
CA SER A 185 6.58 -9.94 22.09
C SER A 185 8.07 -9.67 21.91
N GLY A 186 8.43 -8.49 21.41
CA GLY A 186 9.80 -8.14 21.07
C GLY A 186 10.37 -8.89 19.89
N ARG A 187 9.56 -9.66 19.13
CA ARG A 187 10.01 -10.37 17.93
C ARG A 187 10.21 -9.39 16.78
N ASN A 188 11.30 -9.60 16.06
CA ASN A 188 11.55 -8.94 14.78
C ASN A 188 12.41 -9.84 13.89
N GLY A 189 12.21 -9.73 12.59
CA GLY A 189 13.13 -10.25 11.60
C GLY A 189 13.89 -9.13 10.94
N VAL A 190 15.13 -9.40 10.56
CA VAL A 190 16.01 -8.45 9.85
C VAL A 190 16.51 -9.10 8.57
N GLY A 191 16.69 -8.31 7.54
CA GLY A 191 17.16 -8.75 6.22
C GLY A 191 17.86 -7.65 5.45
N ILE A 192 18.26 -8.00 4.24
CA ILE A 192 18.98 -7.12 3.32
C ILE A 192 18.11 -6.88 2.08
N LEU A 193 17.91 -5.61 1.76
CA LEU A 193 17.06 -5.15 0.67
C LEU A 193 17.90 -4.46 -0.40
N LYS A 194 17.71 -4.82 -1.67
CA LYS A 194 18.34 -4.19 -2.82
C LYS A 194 17.31 -3.59 -3.75
N GLY A 195 17.61 -2.44 -4.36
CA GLY A 195 16.73 -1.76 -5.30
C GLY A 195 15.85 -0.67 -4.68
N PHE A 196 15.86 -0.51 -3.35
CA PHE A 196 15.18 0.61 -2.68
C PHE A 196 16.04 1.88 -2.70
N ASN A 197 17.36 1.73 -2.64
CA ASN A 197 18.40 2.77 -2.83
C ASN A 197 18.31 3.97 -1.88
N LEU A 198 17.73 3.81 -0.71
CA LEU A 198 17.62 4.87 0.30
C LEU A 198 19.01 5.26 0.83
N LYS A 199 19.23 6.56 0.99
CA LYS A 199 20.49 7.16 1.46
C LYS A 199 20.25 8.11 2.62
N ASN A 200 21.17 8.10 3.58
CA ASN A 200 21.23 9.03 4.71
C ASN A 200 19.95 9.05 5.53
N GLY A 201 19.36 7.87 5.79
CA GLY A 201 18.20 7.84 6.65
C GLY A 201 17.42 6.53 6.68
N ALA A 202 16.19 6.63 7.18
CA ALA A 202 15.25 5.51 7.31
C ALA A 202 13.82 5.91 6.99
N ILE A 203 13.04 4.94 6.52
CA ILE A 203 11.58 5.04 6.31
C ILE A 203 10.92 3.92 7.09
N ALA A 204 9.91 4.27 7.90
CA ALA A 204 9.11 3.34 8.67
C ALA A 204 7.62 3.42 8.30
N SER A 205 6.94 2.28 8.32
CA SER A 205 5.50 2.17 8.08
C SER A 205 4.87 1.14 9.00
N SER A 206 3.77 1.48 9.67
CA SER A 206 2.90 0.53 10.35
C SER A 206 1.84 -0.08 9.42
N PHE A 207 1.77 0.39 8.18
CA PHE A 207 0.95 -0.17 7.12
C PHE A 207 1.80 -1.13 6.28
N ALA A 208 1.65 -2.43 6.51
CA ALA A 208 2.43 -3.49 5.85
C ALA A 208 1.58 -4.75 5.66
N HIS A 209 1.26 -5.07 4.42
CA HIS A 209 0.35 -6.17 4.05
C HIS A 209 0.87 -7.55 4.46
N ASP A 210 -0.03 -8.45 4.86
CA ASP A 210 -1.42 -8.24 5.35
C ASP A 210 -1.44 -8.16 6.86
N SER A 211 -0.30 -8.52 7.49
CA SER A 211 -0.15 -8.58 8.95
C SER A 211 -0.10 -7.19 9.61
N HIS A 212 0.19 -6.16 8.83
CA HIS A 212 0.40 -4.80 9.29
C HIS A 212 1.35 -4.69 10.49
N ASN A 213 2.39 -5.50 10.50
CA ASN A 213 3.52 -5.33 11.41
C ASN A 213 4.32 -4.08 11.03
N LEU A 214 5.08 -3.53 11.97
CA LEU A 214 5.92 -2.38 11.69
C LEU A 214 7.08 -2.78 10.78
N ILE A 215 7.17 -2.17 9.60
CA ILE A 215 8.26 -2.37 8.66
C ILE A 215 9.13 -1.12 8.56
N VAL A 216 10.45 -1.31 8.57
CA VAL A 216 11.42 -0.22 8.53
C VAL A 216 12.55 -0.56 7.58
N VAL A 217 12.95 0.39 6.74
CA VAL A 217 14.09 0.29 5.85
C VAL A 217 15.05 1.47 6.11
N GLY A 218 16.34 1.23 6.06
CA GLY A 218 17.34 2.28 6.24
C GLY A 218 18.73 1.90 5.75
N ASP A 219 19.59 2.91 5.58
CA ASP A 219 21.01 2.73 5.29
C ASP A 219 21.89 2.88 6.54
N ASN A 220 21.27 3.14 7.70
CA ASN A 220 21.95 3.19 8.99
C ASN A 220 20.98 2.89 10.15
N ASP A 221 21.49 2.25 11.20
CA ASP A 221 20.70 1.82 12.35
C ASP A 221 20.20 2.99 13.21
N ALA A 222 20.94 4.11 13.25
CA ALA A 222 20.58 5.25 14.11
C ALA A 222 19.25 5.87 13.66
N ASP A 223 19.11 6.13 12.35
CA ASP A 223 17.88 6.68 11.78
C ASP A 223 16.73 5.65 11.80
N MET A 224 17.04 4.35 11.64
CA MET A 224 16.03 3.29 11.82
C MET A 224 15.45 3.32 13.23
N MET A 225 16.29 3.47 14.28
CA MET A 225 15.83 3.58 15.66
C MET A 225 14.97 4.82 15.90
N VAL A 226 15.35 5.98 15.33
CA VAL A 226 14.54 7.21 15.40
C VAL A 226 13.17 7.00 14.78
N ALA A 227 13.11 6.38 13.60
CA ALA A 227 11.86 6.12 12.91
C ALA A 227 10.96 5.12 13.67
N ILE A 228 11.53 4.06 14.27
CA ILE A 228 10.81 3.08 15.09
C ILE A 228 10.18 3.75 16.32
N GLU A 229 10.96 4.50 17.08
CA GLU A 229 10.45 5.19 18.28
C GLU A 229 9.37 6.21 17.91
N ARG A 230 9.56 6.94 16.82
CA ARG A 230 8.56 7.91 16.39
C ARG A 230 7.23 7.28 15.98
N ILE A 231 7.25 6.15 15.26
CA ILE A 231 6.02 5.38 14.95
C ILE A 231 5.27 4.99 16.23
N ARG A 232 6.00 4.58 17.29
CA ARG A 232 5.40 4.24 18.58
C ARG A 232 4.73 5.46 19.23
N GLU A 233 5.40 6.61 19.21
CA GLU A 233 4.89 7.86 19.81
C GLU A 233 3.63 8.36 19.12
N ILE A 234 3.58 8.35 17.78
CA ILE A 234 2.43 8.86 17.01
C ILE A 234 1.28 7.84 16.87
N GLY A 235 1.45 6.62 17.40
CA GLY A 235 0.42 5.57 17.35
C GLY A 235 0.30 4.85 16.01
N GLY A 236 1.29 4.97 15.13
CA GLY A 236 1.35 4.38 13.80
C GLY A 236 1.30 5.41 12.68
N GLY A 237 1.63 4.98 11.48
CA GLY A 237 1.68 5.81 10.28
C GLY A 237 2.95 5.63 9.47
N TYR A 238 3.37 6.70 8.82
CA TYR A 238 4.62 6.80 8.07
C TYR A 238 5.57 7.77 8.74
N VAL A 239 6.85 7.42 8.81
CA VAL A 239 7.92 8.28 9.34
C VAL A 239 9.12 8.21 8.41
N ILE A 240 9.71 9.36 8.11
CA ILE A 240 11.02 9.49 7.48
C ILE A 240 11.97 10.12 8.50
N ALA A 241 13.09 9.47 8.74
CA ALA A 241 14.15 9.95 9.63
C ALA A 241 15.46 10.12 8.87
N SER A 242 16.25 11.12 9.24
CA SER A 242 17.58 11.40 8.70
C SER A 242 18.39 12.20 9.70
N GLU A 243 19.70 11.94 9.80
CA GLU A 243 20.62 12.63 10.68
C GLU A 243 20.19 12.65 12.17
N GLY A 244 19.60 11.53 12.62
CA GLY A 244 19.12 11.37 13.99
C GLY A 244 17.83 12.14 14.31
N LYS A 245 17.08 12.60 13.30
CA LYS A 245 15.86 13.40 13.47
C LYS A 245 14.74 12.91 12.55
N VAL A 246 13.51 13.12 12.99
CA VAL A 246 12.33 12.98 12.14
C VAL A 246 12.32 14.14 11.13
N VAL A 247 12.30 13.80 9.85
CA VAL A 247 12.23 14.77 8.74
C VAL A 247 10.78 15.06 8.37
N GLU A 248 9.95 14.01 8.30
CA GLU A 248 8.54 14.13 8.00
C GLU A 248 7.78 12.92 8.53
N GLU A 249 6.49 13.10 8.85
CA GLU A 249 5.65 12.03 9.37
C GLU A 249 4.18 12.21 8.98
N LEU A 250 3.46 11.11 8.89
CA LEU A 250 2.01 11.06 8.77
C LEU A 250 1.47 10.11 9.84
N ALA A 251 0.78 10.64 10.84
CA ALA A 251 0.12 9.79 11.83
C ALA A 251 -1.12 9.11 11.25
N LEU A 252 -1.21 7.80 11.43
CA LEU A 252 -2.37 6.95 11.16
C LEU A 252 -2.80 6.34 12.49
N GLU A 253 -3.32 7.18 13.36
CA GLU A 253 -3.53 6.92 14.78
C GLU A 253 -4.61 5.88 15.08
N VAL A 254 -5.53 5.66 14.13
CA VAL A 254 -6.60 4.67 14.28
C VAL A 254 -6.09 3.31 13.86
N MET A 255 -5.90 2.42 14.81
CA MET A 255 -5.33 1.08 14.66
C MET A 255 -3.91 1.05 14.07
N GLY A 256 -3.25 2.20 13.96
CA GLY A 256 -1.97 2.35 13.26
C GLY A 256 -2.08 2.26 11.73
N LEU A 257 -3.29 2.42 11.16
CA LEU A 257 -3.57 2.14 9.74
C LEU A 257 -4.33 3.25 9.04
N ILE A 258 -5.20 3.98 9.73
CA ILE A 258 -6.05 5.02 9.17
C ILE A 258 -6.06 6.25 10.07
N THR A 259 -6.52 7.37 9.53
CA THR A 259 -6.68 8.63 10.26
C THR A 259 -8.06 9.22 9.97
N ASN A 260 -8.56 10.06 10.87
CA ASN A 260 -9.79 10.83 10.66
C ASN A 260 -9.52 12.24 10.10
N ARG A 261 -8.28 12.55 9.73
CA ARG A 261 -7.92 13.83 9.09
C ARG A 261 -8.59 14.00 7.72
N PRO A 262 -8.80 15.23 7.27
CA PRO A 262 -9.28 15.49 5.92
C PRO A 262 -8.37 14.83 4.87
N HIS A 263 -8.98 14.26 3.83
CA HIS A 263 -8.23 13.54 2.80
C HIS A 263 -7.26 14.45 2.02
N GLU A 264 -7.59 15.74 1.88
CA GLU A 264 -6.72 16.71 1.23
C GLU A 264 -5.41 16.93 2.02
N GLU A 265 -5.50 16.92 3.37
CA GLU A 265 -4.32 17.02 4.24
C GLU A 265 -3.45 15.77 4.11
N VAL A 266 -4.08 14.58 4.15
CA VAL A 266 -3.39 13.30 4.00
C VAL A 266 -2.68 13.20 2.66
N ASP A 267 -3.37 13.55 1.58
CA ASP A 267 -2.85 13.52 0.21
C ASP A 267 -1.64 14.45 0.04
N ALA A 268 -1.76 15.70 0.48
CA ALA A 268 -0.66 16.66 0.43
C ALA A 268 0.56 16.18 1.25
N LYS A 269 0.30 15.54 2.40
CA LYS A 269 1.34 15.01 3.27
C LYS A 269 2.07 13.82 2.64
N VAL A 270 1.33 12.87 2.08
CA VAL A 270 1.90 11.71 1.37
C VAL A 270 2.72 12.15 0.16
N ALA A 271 2.21 13.09 -0.63
CA ALA A 271 2.95 13.64 -1.77
C ALA A 271 4.29 14.25 -1.33
N LYS A 272 4.29 15.08 -0.28
CA LYS A 272 5.52 15.66 0.29
C LYS A 272 6.49 14.58 0.77
N MET A 273 5.99 13.56 1.47
CA MET A 273 6.82 12.46 1.96
C MET A 273 7.45 11.64 0.82
N LYS A 274 6.71 11.42 -0.26
CA LYS A 274 7.23 10.77 -1.48
C LYS A 274 8.37 11.59 -2.10
N ASP A 275 8.19 12.90 -2.22
CA ASP A 275 9.24 13.79 -2.75
C ASP A 275 10.52 13.76 -1.90
N ILE A 276 10.39 13.74 -0.57
CA ILE A 276 11.52 13.58 0.34
C ILE A 276 12.22 12.23 0.11
N ALA A 277 11.47 11.14 0.06
CA ALA A 277 12.02 9.81 -0.16
C ALA A 277 12.76 9.70 -1.51
N TYR A 278 12.22 10.30 -2.57
CA TYR A 278 12.89 10.40 -3.87
C TYR A 278 14.17 11.24 -3.80
N GLY A 279 14.15 12.33 -3.04
CA GLY A 279 15.35 13.13 -2.74
C GLY A 279 16.42 12.36 -1.97
N MET A 280 16.03 11.38 -1.17
CA MET A 280 16.92 10.47 -0.43
C MET A 280 17.38 9.26 -1.27
N GLY A 281 17.05 9.18 -2.56
CA GLY A 281 17.57 8.19 -3.50
C GLY A 281 16.60 7.07 -3.88
N VAL A 282 15.41 6.98 -3.29
CA VAL A 282 14.39 6.01 -3.71
C VAL A 282 14.03 6.26 -5.18
N PRO A 283 13.99 5.23 -6.04
CA PRO A 283 13.69 5.41 -7.46
C PRO A 283 12.29 5.98 -7.70
N LYS A 284 12.15 6.98 -8.57
CA LYS A 284 10.85 7.61 -8.89
C LYS A 284 9.79 6.68 -9.47
N GLY A 285 10.17 5.53 -9.97
CA GLY A 285 9.25 4.48 -10.45
C GLY A 285 8.76 3.53 -9.36
N LEU A 286 9.16 3.78 -8.09
CA LEU A 286 8.82 2.97 -6.93
C LEU A 286 8.09 3.86 -5.92
N ASP A 287 6.86 3.50 -5.57
CA ASP A 287 6.19 4.18 -4.45
C ASP A 287 6.82 3.73 -3.12
N PRO A 288 7.44 4.65 -2.36
CA PRO A 288 8.22 4.28 -1.18
C PRO A 288 7.41 3.62 -0.07
N PHE A 289 6.12 3.89 0.03
CA PHE A 289 5.26 3.35 1.10
C PHE A 289 4.51 2.10 0.65
N ILE A 290 3.90 2.11 -0.54
CA ILE A 290 3.22 0.92 -1.09
C ILE A 290 4.21 -0.22 -1.32
N ASN A 291 5.33 0.04 -2.01
CA ASN A 291 6.30 -1.04 -2.25
C ASN A 291 6.88 -1.58 -0.93
N LEU A 292 7.16 -0.70 0.05
CA LEU A 292 7.61 -1.15 1.36
C LEU A 292 6.58 -2.06 2.04
N SER A 293 5.28 -1.73 1.94
CA SER A 293 4.22 -2.53 2.54
C SER A 293 4.11 -3.95 1.97
N PHE A 294 4.39 -4.12 0.68
CA PHE A 294 4.36 -5.43 0.03
C PHE A 294 5.57 -6.31 0.35
N LEU A 295 6.68 -5.76 0.86
CA LEU A 295 7.86 -6.56 1.19
C LEU A 295 7.62 -7.55 2.35
N ALA A 296 6.56 -7.36 3.14
CA ALA A 296 6.13 -8.27 4.20
C ALA A 296 4.98 -9.21 3.78
N LEU A 297 4.50 -9.14 2.54
CA LEU A 297 3.33 -9.90 2.07
C LEU A 297 3.73 -11.29 1.58
N THR A 298 3.51 -12.28 2.43
CA THR A 298 3.98 -13.66 2.26
C THR A 298 3.26 -14.46 1.17
N VAL A 299 2.12 -13.98 0.67
CA VAL A 299 1.37 -14.63 -0.43
C VAL A 299 1.91 -14.26 -1.82
N ILE A 300 2.88 -13.35 -1.90
CA ILE A 300 3.52 -12.95 -3.16
C ILE A 300 4.97 -13.44 -3.16
N PRO A 301 5.40 -14.25 -4.15
CA PRO A 301 6.78 -14.72 -4.26
C PRO A 301 7.76 -13.55 -4.60
N GLU A 302 9.07 -13.76 -4.47
CA GLU A 302 9.78 -15.01 -4.19
C GLU A 302 10.30 -15.04 -2.74
N ILE A 303 10.74 -13.92 -2.19
CA ILE A 303 11.42 -13.76 -0.90
C ILE A 303 10.85 -12.53 -0.17
N ARG A 304 10.56 -12.65 1.12
CA ARG A 304 9.91 -11.62 1.94
C ARG A 304 10.55 -11.47 3.31
N ILE A 305 10.32 -10.32 3.95
CA ILE A 305 10.67 -10.11 5.35
C ILE A 305 9.45 -10.39 6.24
N THR A 306 9.66 -11.13 7.31
CA THR A 306 8.63 -11.40 8.33
C THR A 306 9.17 -11.09 9.72
N THR A 307 8.33 -11.20 10.76
CA THR A 307 8.77 -11.03 12.15
C THR A 307 9.68 -12.16 12.65
N THR A 308 9.93 -13.16 11.84
CA THR A 308 10.83 -14.30 12.13
C THR A 308 12.09 -14.30 11.26
N GLY A 309 12.25 -13.32 10.39
CA GLY A 309 13.36 -13.17 9.46
C GLY A 309 12.94 -13.19 8.00
N VAL A 310 13.92 -13.33 7.14
CA VAL A 310 13.74 -13.47 5.69
C VAL A 310 13.20 -14.88 5.39
N MET A 311 12.16 -14.97 4.56
CA MET A 311 11.52 -16.22 4.18
C MET A 311 11.31 -16.27 2.66
N GLU A 312 11.42 -17.48 2.11
CA GLU A 312 11.13 -17.80 0.71
C GLU A 312 9.75 -18.45 0.59
N PHE A 313 9.02 -18.15 -0.48
CA PHE A 313 7.67 -18.61 -0.76
C PHE A 313 7.51 -19.11 -2.18
#